data_e60cffe2f9f6df803b4affb57b277815
#
_entry.id   e60cffe2f9f6df803b4affb57b277815
#
_cell.length_a   1.000
_cell.length_b   1.000
_cell.length_c   1.000
_cell.angle_alpha   90.00
_cell.angle_beta   90.00
_cell.angle_gamma   90.00
#
_symmetry.space_group_name_H-M   'P 1'
#
loop_
_entity.id
_entity.type
_entity.pdbx_description
1 polymer ?
#
loop_
_entity_poly.entity_id
_entity_poly.type
_entity_poly.pdbx_seq_one_letter_code
_entity_poly.pdbx_strand_id
1 'polypeptide(L)'
;MSGTLYIIGTPIGNLEDITMRQLRLLGEVDFLAAEDTRVTRKLLSHYDIHTPIVSYHEHSGLTVAQSIADRILAGESCGVVTDAGMPCISDPGEPLVQLCHKLGVPMEVVPGPSAAIAALAVSGQHTARFAFEGFLSVNRNQRTAHLEQLRQEQRTMIFYEAPHKLCRTLADMAAVFGEDRSLSLCRELTKICLLYTSPSPRDRSVSR
;
A
#
# COMPACT_ATOMS: atom_id res chain seq x y z
N MET A 1 -3.73 5.81 31.60
CA MET A 1 -4.15 4.83 30.57
C MET A 1 -3.23 5.01 29.40
N SER A 2 -2.79 3.95 28.74
CA SER A 2 -2.01 4.05 27.51
C SER A 2 -2.87 4.66 26.39
N GLY A 3 -2.24 5.36 25.46
CA GLY A 3 -2.88 5.81 24.24
C GLY A 3 -3.19 4.65 23.30
N THR A 4 -3.58 4.97 22.06
CA THR A 4 -3.94 3.99 21.04
C THR A 4 -3.14 4.23 19.77
N LEU A 5 -2.68 3.15 19.12
CA LEU A 5 -2.11 3.19 17.78
C LEU A 5 -3.24 2.98 16.74
N TYR A 6 -3.44 3.97 15.88
CA TYR A 6 -4.39 3.90 14.77
C TYR A 6 -3.66 3.64 13.45
N ILE A 7 -4.02 2.56 12.75
CA ILE A 7 -3.54 2.27 11.40
C ILE A 7 -4.52 2.90 10.42
N ILE A 8 -4.18 4.06 9.86
CA ILE A 8 -5.12 4.90 9.10
C ILE A 8 -4.79 4.83 7.62
N GLY A 9 -5.71 4.28 6.82
CA GLY A 9 -5.59 4.32 5.36
C GLY A 9 -5.68 5.75 4.83
N THR A 10 -5.05 6.01 3.68
CA THR A 10 -5.06 7.30 2.99
C THR A 10 -5.56 7.12 1.55
N PRO A 11 -6.01 8.20 0.87
CA PRO A 11 -6.42 8.12 -0.53
C PRO A 11 -5.29 7.62 -1.45
N ILE A 12 -5.65 6.87 -2.49
CA ILE A 12 -4.70 6.30 -3.48
C ILE A 12 -4.66 7.08 -4.80
N GLY A 13 -5.17 8.30 -4.83
CA GLY A 13 -5.15 9.15 -6.02
C GLY A 13 -6.38 10.04 -6.19
N ASN A 14 -7.42 9.84 -5.37
CA ASN A 14 -8.60 10.70 -5.33
C ASN A 14 -8.92 11.04 -3.87
N LEU A 15 -8.92 12.32 -3.53
CA LEU A 15 -9.17 12.77 -2.16
C LEU A 15 -10.59 12.44 -1.68
N GLU A 16 -11.56 12.29 -2.59
CA GLU A 16 -12.94 11.91 -2.25
C GLU A 16 -13.06 10.48 -1.70
N ASP A 17 -12.03 9.64 -1.87
CA ASP A 17 -11.99 8.29 -1.31
C ASP A 17 -11.69 8.27 0.20
N ILE A 18 -11.51 9.42 0.85
CA ILE A 18 -11.31 9.51 2.29
C ILE A 18 -12.63 9.35 3.03
N THR A 19 -12.62 8.60 4.13
CA THR A 19 -13.80 8.42 4.97
C THR A 19 -13.91 9.49 6.06
N MET A 20 -15.13 9.75 6.54
CA MET A 20 -15.36 10.64 7.68
C MET A 20 -14.60 10.21 8.93
N ARG A 21 -14.46 8.90 9.17
CA ARG A 21 -13.69 8.38 10.31
C ARG A 21 -12.19 8.65 10.16
N GLN A 22 -11.65 8.54 8.94
CA GLN A 22 -10.25 8.90 8.68
C GLN A 22 -10.01 10.38 8.98
N LEU A 23 -10.84 11.28 8.44
CA LEU A 23 -10.72 12.73 8.67
C LEU A 23 -10.77 13.06 10.16
N ARG A 24 -11.74 12.51 10.88
CA ARG A 24 -11.88 12.75 12.31
C ARG A 24 -10.63 12.31 13.06
N LEU A 25 -10.15 11.08 12.87
CA LEU A 25 -9.01 10.55 13.59
C LEU A 25 -7.69 11.20 13.20
N LEU A 26 -7.51 11.60 11.93
CA LEU A 26 -6.35 12.41 11.52
C LEU A 26 -6.25 13.73 12.28
N GLY A 27 -7.38 14.29 12.72
CA GLY A 27 -7.43 15.52 13.52
C GLY A 27 -7.43 15.30 15.04
N GLU A 28 -7.83 14.12 15.52
CA GLU A 28 -7.99 13.85 16.96
C GLU A 28 -6.75 13.23 17.63
N VAL A 29 -5.89 12.51 16.87
CA VAL A 29 -4.68 11.91 17.42
C VAL A 29 -3.65 12.96 17.84
N ASP A 30 -2.83 12.66 18.84
CA ASP A 30 -1.81 13.58 19.32
C ASP A 30 -0.68 13.80 18.32
N PHE A 31 -0.39 12.79 17.49
CA PHE A 31 0.57 12.90 16.40
C PHE A 31 0.37 11.82 15.34
N LEU A 32 0.95 12.07 14.15
CA LEU A 32 0.98 11.12 13.03
C LEU A 32 2.41 10.65 12.78
N ALA A 33 2.58 9.35 12.61
CA ALA A 33 3.80 8.73 12.09
C ALA A 33 3.62 8.51 10.60
N ALA A 34 4.38 9.24 9.77
CA ALA A 34 4.20 9.32 8.32
C ALA A 34 5.45 8.90 7.56
N GLU A 35 5.26 8.22 6.43
CA GLU A 35 6.33 7.80 5.51
C GLU A 35 7.02 9.03 4.92
N ASP A 36 6.31 9.84 4.15
CA ASP A 36 6.77 11.15 3.70
C ASP A 36 5.92 12.26 4.33
N THR A 37 6.54 13.00 5.24
CA THR A 37 5.87 14.11 5.95
C THR A 37 5.38 15.21 5.02
N ARG A 38 5.95 15.34 3.82
CA ARG A 38 5.56 16.33 2.82
C ARG A 38 4.25 15.93 2.14
N VAL A 39 4.08 14.65 1.82
CA VAL A 39 2.85 14.09 1.23
C VAL A 39 1.73 14.17 2.25
N THR A 40 1.98 13.68 3.46
CA THR A 40 1.00 13.74 4.56
C THR A 40 0.58 15.18 4.86
N ARG A 41 1.53 16.14 4.90
CA ARG A 41 1.20 17.56 5.14
C ARG A 41 0.28 18.15 4.07
N LYS A 42 0.45 17.76 2.79
CA LYS A 42 -0.47 18.19 1.72
C LYS A 42 -1.88 17.67 1.93
N LEU A 43 -2.01 16.39 2.34
CA LEU A 43 -3.31 15.77 2.67
C LEU A 43 -3.97 16.52 3.83
N LEU A 44 -3.25 16.72 4.95
CA LEU A 44 -3.78 17.41 6.12
C LEU A 44 -4.19 18.86 5.81
N SER A 45 -3.33 19.58 5.07
CA SER A 45 -3.62 20.96 4.68
C SER A 45 -4.87 21.09 3.81
N HIS A 46 -5.17 20.09 2.97
CA HIS A 46 -6.38 20.09 2.14
C HIS A 46 -7.65 20.04 2.99
N TYR A 47 -7.59 19.39 4.16
CA TYR A 47 -8.74 19.26 5.08
C TYR A 47 -8.62 20.15 6.33
N ASP A 48 -7.72 21.14 6.30
CA ASP A 48 -7.49 22.07 7.43
C ASP A 48 -7.19 21.36 8.76
N ILE A 49 -6.41 20.26 8.70
CA ILE A 49 -5.96 19.47 9.85
C ILE A 49 -4.52 19.86 10.19
N HIS A 50 -4.23 20.09 11.50
CA HIS A 50 -2.95 20.61 11.98
C HIS A 50 -2.20 19.67 12.92
N THR A 51 -2.51 18.38 12.90
CA THR A 51 -1.89 17.36 13.75
C THR A 51 -0.38 17.27 13.51
N PRO A 52 0.44 17.24 14.58
CA PRO A 52 1.89 17.08 14.46
C PRO A 52 2.28 15.81 13.73
N ILE A 53 3.32 15.90 12.87
CA ILE A 53 3.80 14.77 12.07
C ILE A 53 5.22 14.45 12.46
N VAL A 54 5.51 13.16 12.72
CA VAL A 54 6.86 12.60 12.85
C VAL A 54 7.17 11.71 11.65
N SER A 55 8.43 11.69 11.21
CA SER A 55 8.86 10.83 10.10
C SER A 55 9.02 9.40 10.58
N TYR A 56 8.40 8.46 9.86
CA TYR A 56 8.53 7.03 10.09
C TYR A 56 8.46 6.28 8.75
N HIS A 57 9.61 5.95 8.19
CA HIS A 57 9.77 5.30 6.88
C HIS A 57 10.52 3.97 7.02
N GLU A 58 10.62 3.20 5.97
CA GLU A 58 11.24 1.86 5.94
C GLU A 58 12.65 1.83 6.58
N HIS A 59 13.43 2.91 6.45
CA HIS A 59 14.78 3.01 6.99
C HIS A 59 14.86 3.65 8.40
N SER A 60 13.72 3.94 9.05
CA SER A 60 13.69 4.62 10.36
C SER A 60 14.28 3.80 11.51
N GLY A 61 14.44 2.51 11.31
CA GLY A 61 15.00 1.61 12.33
C GLY A 61 14.11 1.40 13.56
N LEU A 62 14.51 0.44 14.39
CA LEU A 62 13.78 0.06 15.62
C LEU A 62 13.74 1.17 16.66
N THR A 63 14.75 2.04 16.69
CA THR A 63 14.82 3.14 17.68
C THR A 63 13.66 4.13 17.51
N VAL A 64 13.28 4.46 16.27
CA VAL A 64 12.14 5.36 16.01
C VAL A 64 10.83 4.66 16.36
N ALA A 65 10.68 3.38 15.99
CA ALA A 65 9.51 2.60 16.39
C ALA A 65 9.35 2.53 17.91
N GLN A 66 10.46 2.33 18.65
CA GLN A 66 10.44 2.32 20.11
C GLN A 66 10.03 3.69 20.67
N SER A 67 10.58 4.79 20.16
CA SER A 67 10.21 6.14 20.60
C SER A 67 8.72 6.44 20.38
N ILE A 68 8.14 5.99 19.27
CA ILE A 68 6.69 6.11 19.01
C ILE A 68 5.90 5.27 20.03
N ALA A 69 6.30 4.01 20.24
CA ALA A 69 5.64 3.12 21.19
C ALA A 69 5.70 3.65 22.64
N ASP A 70 6.84 4.24 23.06
CA ASP A 70 7.02 4.83 24.38
C ASP A 70 6.07 6.03 24.60
N ARG A 71 5.87 6.88 23.59
CA ARG A 71 4.89 7.98 23.63
C ARG A 71 3.47 7.46 23.79
N ILE A 72 3.12 6.39 23.07
CA ILE A 72 1.78 5.80 23.19
C ILE A 72 1.58 5.17 24.57
N LEU A 73 2.59 4.51 25.13
CA LEU A 73 2.55 3.98 26.48
C LEU A 73 2.43 5.08 27.53
N ALA A 74 2.98 6.27 27.26
CA ALA A 74 2.83 7.46 28.11
C ALA A 74 1.44 8.10 28.02
N GLY A 75 0.57 7.64 27.11
CA GLY A 75 -0.84 8.09 27.00
C GLY A 75 -1.17 8.87 25.73
N GLU A 76 -0.20 9.14 24.85
CA GLU A 76 -0.47 9.79 23.57
C GLU A 76 -1.07 8.81 22.55
N SER A 77 -2.00 9.27 21.73
CA SER A 77 -2.54 8.52 20.59
C SER A 77 -1.76 8.82 19.32
N CYS A 78 -1.45 7.80 18.54
CA CYS A 78 -0.68 7.93 17.30
C CYS A 78 -1.47 7.36 16.10
N GLY A 79 -1.51 8.11 14.99
CA GLY A 79 -1.94 7.58 13.70
C GLY A 79 -0.73 7.21 12.83
N VAL A 80 -0.66 5.98 12.32
CA VAL A 80 0.29 5.60 11.27
C VAL A 80 -0.38 5.79 9.92
N VAL A 81 0.27 6.53 9.03
CA VAL A 81 -0.16 6.81 7.67
C VAL A 81 0.97 6.56 6.68
N THR A 82 0.62 6.17 5.46
CA THR A 82 1.53 6.04 4.32
C THR A 82 1.18 7.06 3.25
N ASP A 83 1.98 7.16 2.22
CA ASP A 83 1.79 8.10 1.11
C ASP A 83 0.49 7.83 0.34
N ALA A 84 0.09 6.56 0.24
CA ALA A 84 -1.15 6.17 -0.45
C ALA A 84 -1.63 4.77 -0.02
N GLY A 85 -2.87 4.65 0.41
CA GLY A 85 -3.49 3.36 0.75
C GLY A 85 -3.35 2.97 2.21
N MET A 86 -3.33 1.67 2.46
CA MET A 86 -3.25 1.10 3.81
C MET A 86 -1.79 0.96 4.25
N PRO A 87 -1.40 1.55 5.40
CA PRO A 87 -0.08 1.33 5.99
C PRO A 87 0.20 -0.15 6.27
N CYS A 88 1.46 -0.51 6.40
CA CYS A 88 1.94 -1.85 6.76
C CYS A 88 1.78 -2.94 5.67
N ILE A 89 1.21 -2.61 4.52
CA ILE A 89 1.04 -3.55 3.40
C ILE A 89 1.90 -3.09 2.22
N SER A 90 3.09 -3.63 2.08
CA SER A 90 4.16 -3.14 1.17
C SER A 90 4.64 -1.71 1.47
N ASP A 91 4.34 -1.22 2.66
CA ASP A 91 4.63 0.12 3.16
C ASP A 91 5.18 0.06 4.58
N PRO A 92 5.82 1.13 5.08
CA PRO A 92 6.30 1.20 6.46
C PRO A 92 5.18 0.96 7.48
N GLY A 93 5.55 0.39 8.62
CA GLY A 93 4.64 0.24 9.77
C GLY A 93 4.67 -1.13 10.42
N GLU A 94 4.96 -2.20 9.68
CA GLU A 94 4.97 -3.56 10.21
C GLU A 94 5.83 -3.71 11.48
N PRO A 95 7.09 -3.22 11.57
CA PRO A 95 7.89 -3.34 12.79
C PRO A 95 7.28 -2.60 13.98
N LEU A 96 6.62 -1.45 13.76
CA LEU A 96 5.93 -0.70 14.82
C LEU A 96 4.70 -1.47 15.31
N VAL A 97 3.89 -2.02 14.41
CA VAL A 97 2.72 -2.84 14.76
C VAL A 97 3.15 -4.07 15.56
N GLN A 98 4.21 -4.77 15.13
CA GLN A 98 4.76 -5.91 15.86
C GLN A 98 5.27 -5.53 17.25
N LEU A 99 5.93 -4.39 17.37
CA LEU A 99 6.40 -3.88 18.65
C LEU A 99 5.23 -3.53 19.58
N CYS A 100 4.25 -2.78 19.08
CA CYS A 100 3.06 -2.42 19.84
C CYS A 100 2.26 -3.64 20.30
N HIS A 101 2.17 -4.67 19.45
CA HIS A 101 1.55 -5.94 19.81
C HIS A 101 2.29 -6.61 20.99
N LYS A 102 3.64 -6.64 20.95
CA LYS A 102 4.47 -7.21 22.05
C LYS A 102 4.33 -6.43 23.35
N LEU A 103 4.15 -5.11 23.27
CA LEU A 103 4.02 -4.23 24.42
C LEU A 103 2.59 -4.12 24.96
N GLY A 104 1.61 -4.77 24.34
CA GLY A 104 0.20 -4.71 24.74
C GLY A 104 -0.44 -3.34 24.49
N VAL A 105 0.08 -2.55 23.56
CA VAL A 105 -0.49 -1.25 23.15
C VAL A 105 -1.83 -1.51 22.44
N PRO A 106 -2.92 -0.82 22.80
CA PRO A 106 -4.18 -0.88 22.08
C PRO A 106 -4.00 -0.42 20.62
N MET A 107 -4.54 -1.18 19.68
CA MET A 107 -4.45 -0.85 18.26
C MET A 107 -5.82 -0.90 17.60
N GLU A 108 -6.08 0.07 16.73
CA GLU A 108 -7.29 0.11 15.91
C GLU A 108 -6.94 0.30 14.42
N VAL A 109 -7.65 -0.41 13.56
CA VAL A 109 -7.59 -0.18 12.11
C VAL A 109 -8.70 0.77 11.68
N VAL A 110 -8.32 1.75 10.86
CA VAL A 110 -9.21 2.68 10.17
C VAL A 110 -9.12 2.38 8.67
N PRO A 111 -10.03 1.54 8.15
CA PRO A 111 -9.94 1.08 6.77
C PRO A 111 -9.95 2.24 5.77
N GLY A 112 -9.18 2.07 4.71
CA GLY A 112 -9.10 2.99 3.61
C GLY A 112 -8.91 2.28 2.26
N PRO A 113 -8.72 3.03 1.18
CA PRO A 113 -8.48 2.49 -0.14
C PRO A 113 -7.28 1.54 -0.17
N SER A 114 -7.40 0.49 -1.01
CA SER A 114 -6.31 -0.43 -1.30
C SER A 114 -6.20 -0.63 -2.81
N ALA A 115 -5.07 -0.28 -3.39
CA ALA A 115 -4.83 -0.41 -4.82
C ALA A 115 -4.93 -1.88 -5.27
N ALA A 116 -4.42 -2.82 -4.47
CA ALA A 116 -4.47 -4.25 -4.76
C ALA A 116 -5.91 -4.75 -4.88
N ILE A 117 -6.76 -4.42 -3.91
CA ILE A 117 -8.17 -4.86 -3.89
C ILE A 117 -8.98 -4.13 -4.95
N ALA A 118 -8.76 -2.83 -5.14
CA ALA A 118 -9.43 -2.08 -6.21
C ALA A 118 -9.07 -2.61 -7.60
N ALA A 119 -7.79 -2.92 -7.85
CA ALA A 119 -7.34 -3.54 -9.09
C ALA A 119 -7.97 -4.92 -9.29
N LEU A 120 -7.97 -5.77 -8.27
CA LEU A 120 -8.56 -7.10 -8.35
C LEU A 120 -10.05 -7.03 -8.71
N ALA A 121 -10.80 -6.11 -8.09
CA ALA A 121 -12.23 -5.95 -8.32
C ALA A 121 -12.60 -5.63 -9.78
N VAL A 122 -11.72 -4.90 -10.51
CA VAL A 122 -11.96 -4.49 -11.90
C VAL A 122 -11.15 -5.29 -12.92
N SER A 123 -10.32 -6.23 -12.47
CA SER A 123 -9.36 -6.94 -13.34
C SER A 123 -9.99 -7.92 -14.33
N GLY A 124 -11.20 -8.39 -14.05
CA GLY A 124 -11.81 -9.50 -14.78
C GLY A 124 -11.18 -10.88 -14.49
N GLN A 125 -10.27 -10.96 -13.53
CA GLN A 125 -9.63 -12.21 -13.07
C GLN A 125 -10.46 -12.86 -11.96
N HIS A 126 -10.13 -14.11 -11.59
CA HIS A 126 -10.77 -14.78 -10.46
C HIS A 126 -10.43 -14.08 -9.14
N THR A 127 -11.46 -13.70 -8.38
CA THR A 127 -11.32 -12.91 -7.14
C THR A 127 -11.46 -13.73 -5.86
N ALA A 128 -12.04 -14.94 -5.94
CA ALA A 128 -12.35 -15.74 -4.75
C ALA A 128 -11.12 -16.20 -3.97
N ARG A 129 -9.99 -16.42 -4.68
CA ARG A 129 -8.71 -16.77 -4.08
C ARG A 129 -7.61 -16.06 -4.86
N PHE A 130 -6.79 -15.30 -4.14
CA PHE A 130 -5.67 -14.57 -4.73
C PHE A 130 -4.44 -14.61 -3.82
N ALA A 131 -3.29 -14.31 -4.37
CA ALA A 131 -2.04 -14.13 -3.67
C ALA A 131 -1.53 -12.70 -3.92
N PHE A 132 -1.14 -12.01 -2.85
CA PHE A 132 -0.52 -10.70 -2.93
C PHE A 132 0.99 -10.88 -2.80
N GLU A 133 1.72 -10.56 -3.86
CA GLU A 133 3.17 -10.76 -3.98
C GLU A 133 3.96 -9.45 -3.80
N GLY A 134 3.25 -8.31 -3.73
CA GLY A 134 3.87 -7.00 -3.54
C GLY A 134 4.83 -6.60 -4.65
N PHE A 135 5.93 -5.93 -4.29
CA PHE A 135 6.96 -5.52 -5.24
C PHE A 135 8.00 -6.62 -5.46
N LEU A 136 8.29 -6.89 -6.74
CA LEU A 136 9.38 -7.78 -7.11
C LEU A 136 10.75 -7.11 -6.88
N SER A 137 11.76 -7.92 -6.54
CA SER A 137 13.12 -7.41 -6.32
C SER A 137 13.68 -6.69 -7.56
N VAL A 138 14.38 -5.58 -7.32
CA VAL A 138 15.15 -4.87 -8.37
C VAL A 138 16.32 -5.73 -8.88
N ASN A 139 16.85 -6.64 -8.06
CA ASN A 139 17.87 -7.61 -8.45
C ASN A 139 17.24 -8.67 -9.34
N ARG A 140 17.77 -8.83 -10.57
CA ARG A 140 17.24 -9.75 -11.57
C ARG A 140 17.20 -11.20 -11.08
N ASN A 141 18.27 -11.68 -10.44
CA ASN A 141 18.35 -13.08 -10.03
C ASN A 141 17.31 -13.40 -8.94
N GLN A 142 17.14 -12.50 -7.96
CA GLN A 142 16.13 -12.63 -6.92
C GLN A 142 14.72 -12.56 -7.51
N ARG A 143 14.47 -11.62 -8.43
CA ARG A 143 13.19 -11.49 -9.12
C ARG A 143 12.84 -12.75 -9.92
N THR A 144 13.78 -13.25 -10.70
CA THR A 144 13.59 -14.50 -11.46
C THR A 144 13.33 -15.68 -10.53
N ALA A 145 14.10 -15.82 -9.45
CA ALA A 145 13.90 -16.90 -8.47
C ALA A 145 12.51 -16.82 -7.81
N HIS A 146 12.04 -15.62 -7.47
CA HIS A 146 10.69 -15.42 -6.93
C HIS A 146 9.61 -15.81 -7.96
N LEU A 147 9.72 -15.35 -9.20
CA LEU A 147 8.79 -15.72 -10.26
C LEU A 147 8.77 -17.23 -10.52
N GLU A 148 9.93 -17.89 -10.51
CA GLU A 148 10.03 -19.35 -10.67
C GLU A 148 9.29 -20.12 -9.56
N GLN A 149 9.33 -19.65 -8.31
CA GLN A 149 8.55 -20.23 -7.22
C GLN A 149 7.04 -20.14 -7.46
N LEU A 150 6.61 -19.11 -8.19
CA LEU A 150 5.20 -18.86 -8.52
C LEU A 150 4.75 -19.51 -9.84
N ARG A 151 5.63 -20.22 -10.55
CA ARG A 151 5.33 -20.82 -11.87
C ARG A 151 4.06 -21.68 -11.87
N GLN A 152 3.81 -22.40 -10.80
CA GLN A 152 2.65 -23.31 -10.66
C GLN A 152 1.47 -22.68 -9.91
N GLU A 153 1.56 -21.38 -9.56
CA GLU A 153 0.48 -20.71 -8.84
C GLU A 153 -0.76 -20.54 -9.74
N GLN A 154 -1.88 -21.04 -9.27
CA GLN A 154 -3.15 -21.01 -10.02
C GLN A 154 -4.08 -19.89 -9.56
N ARG A 155 -3.85 -19.32 -8.38
CA ARG A 155 -4.62 -18.19 -7.90
C ARG A 155 -4.27 -16.94 -8.70
N THR A 156 -5.14 -15.96 -8.69
CA THR A 156 -4.81 -14.63 -9.20
C THR A 156 -3.68 -14.04 -8.35
N MET A 157 -2.57 -13.69 -8.98
CA MET A 157 -1.43 -13.06 -8.32
C MET A 157 -1.51 -11.54 -8.53
N ILE A 158 -1.25 -10.79 -7.47
CA ILE A 158 -1.25 -9.33 -7.51
C ILE A 158 0.15 -8.84 -7.21
N PHE A 159 0.72 -8.09 -8.16
CA PHE A 159 2.03 -7.47 -8.03
C PHE A 159 1.89 -5.95 -8.06
N TYR A 160 2.71 -5.27 -7.27
CA TYR A 160 2.96 -3.84 -7.44
C TYR A 160 4.18 -3.62 -8.30
N GLU A 161 4.12 -2.62 -9.18
CA GLU A 161 5.28 -2.27 -10.00
C GLU A 161 5.35 -0.77 -10.31
N ALA A 162 6.56 -0.24 -10.26
CA ALA A 162 6.82 1.12 -10.66
C ALA A 162 6.74 1.29 -12.19
N PRO A 163 6.15 2.38 -12.72
CA PRO A 163 5.93 2.56 -14.15
C PRO A 163 7.19 2.38 -15.00
N HIS A 164 8.34 2.86 -14.52
CA HIS A 164 9.62 2.79 -15.25
C HIS A 164 10.24 1.39 -15.30
N LYS A 165 9.76 0.44 -14.48
CA LYS A 165 10.22 -0.96 -14.45
C LYS A 165 9.27 -1.91 -15.19
N LEU A 166 8.06 -1.49 -15.48
CA LEU A 166 6.96 -2.34 -15.95
C LEU A 166 7.34 -3.22 -17.14
N CYS A 167 7.90 -2.64 -18.21
CA CYS A 167 8.24 -3.41 -19.41
C CYS A 167 9.23 -4.54 -19.14
N ARG A 168 10.22 -4.28 -18.29
CA ARG A 168 11.21 -5.27 -17.89
C ARG A 168 10.57 -6.39 -17.06
N THR A 169 9.74 -6.03 -16.10
CA THR A 169 9.05 -6.99 -15.23
C THR A 169 8.09 -7.87 -16.04
N LEU A 170 7.36 -7.30 -17.01
CA LEU A 170 6.50 -8.06 -17.89
C LEU A 170 7.29 -9.05 -18.78
N ALA A 171 8.47 -8.67 -19.27
CA ALA A 171 9.34 -9.56 -20.01
C ALA A 171 9.83 -10.75 -19.15
N ASP A 172 10.24 -10.48 -17.90
CA ASP A 172 10.65 -11.53 -16.97
C ASP A 172 9.46 -12.46 -16.60
N MET A 173 8.25 -11.91 -16.42
CA MET A 173 7.03 -12.68 -16.18
C MET A 173 6.67 -13.57 -17.39
N ALA A 174 6.72 -13.04 -18.61
CA ALA A 174 6.45 -13.81 -19.82
C ALA A 174 7.44 -14.99 -20.00
N ALA A 175 8.71 -14.76 -19.67
CA ALA A 175 9.74 -15.82 -19.72
C ALA A 175 9.44 -16.98 -18.74
N VAL A 176 8.83 -16.70 -17.58
CA VAL A 176 8.54 -17.71 -16.54
C VAL A 176 7.17 -18.32 -16.70
N PHE A 177 6.13 -17.49 -16.88
CA PHE A 177 4.72 -17.92 -16.90
C PHE A 177 4.20 -18.27 -18.29
N GLY A 178 4.96 -17.94 -19.35
CA GLY A 178 4.53 -18.06 -20.73
C GLY A 178 3.78 -16.82 -21.25
N GLU A 179 3.75 -16.65 -22.57
CA GLU A 179 3.14 -15.50 -23.23
C GLU A 179 1.61 -15.54 -23.23
N ASP A 180 1.03 -16.73 -23.02
CA ASP A 180 -0.42 -16.94 -22.97
C ASP A 180 -1.04 -16.68 -21.58
N ARG A 181 -0.23 -16.41 -20.56
CA ARG A 181 -0.74 -16.13 -19.22
C ARG A 181 -1.55 -14.85 -19.21
N SER A 182 -2.82 -14.94 -18.80
CA SER A 182 -3.71 -13.79 -18.69
C SER A 182 -3.17 -12.76 -17.69
N LEU A 183 -3.20 -11.48 -18.07
CA LEU A 183 -2.72 -10.35 -17.26
C LEU A 183 -3.70 -9.20 -17.35
N SER A 184 -3.93 -8.52 -16.24
CA SER A 184 -4.64 -7.23 -16.17
C SER A 184 -3.69 -6.18 -15.61
N LEU A 185 -3.45 -5.10 -16.37
CA LEU A 185 -2.65 -3.97 -15.94
C LEU A 185 -3.56 -2.84 -15.46
N CYS A 186 -3.47 -2.50 -14.20
CA CYS A 186 -4.24 -1.43 -13.57
C CYS A 186 -3.33 -0.27 -13.18
N ARG A 187 -3.70 0.94 -13.57
CA ARG A 187 -2.95 2.15 -13.25
C ARG A 187 -3.90 3.33 -13.07
N GLU A 188 -3.63 4.19 -12.09
CA GLU A 188 -4.37 5.45 -11.86
C GLU A 188 -5.88 5.23 -11.64
N LEU A 189 -6.27 4.14 -10.97
CA LEU A 189 -7.65 3.64 -10.89
C LEU A 189 -8.65 4.63 -10.29
N THR A 190 -8.22 5.53 -9.43
CA THR A 190 -9.11 6.47 -8.73
C THR A 190 -8.97 7.90 -9.22
N LYS A 191 -7.99 8.19 -10.09
CA LYS A 191 -7.82 9.54 -10.63
C LYS A 191 -8.96 9.92 -11.57
N ILE A 192 -9.29 11.20 -11.62
CA ILE A 192 -10.39 11.76 -12.44
C ILE A 192 -10.19 11.48 -13.94
N CYS A 193 -8.94 11.27 -14.40
CA CYS A 193 -8.63 10.79 -15.76
C CYS A 193 -8.18 9.34 -15.68
N LEU A 194 -9.08 8.40 -15.92
CA LEU A 194 -8.80 6.96 -15.96
C LEU A 194 -8.15 6.58 -17.29
N LEU A 195 -6.97 5.97 -17.24
CA LEU A 195 -6.40 5.20 -18.33
C LEU A 195 -6.63 3.72 -18.04
N TYR A 196 -7.68 3.16 -18.61
CA TYR A 196 -7.88 1.71 -18.66
C TYR A 196 -7.00 1.15 -19.76
N THR A 197 -6.03 0.33 -19.43
CA THR A 197 -5.36 -0.55 -20.39
C THR A 197 -5.52 -1.97 -19.88
N SER A 198 -6.34 -2.75 -20.61
CA SER A 198 -6.33 -4.20 -20.52
C SER A 198 -5.46 -4.70 -21.68
N PRO A 199 -4.22 -5.09 -21.47
CA PRO A 199 -3.44 -5.72 -22.52
C PRO A 199 -3.51 -7.23 -22.34
N SER A 200 -4.52 -7.86 -22.97
CA SER A 200 -4.29 -9.21 -23.46
C SER A 200 -3.48 -9.10 -24.77
N PRO A 201 -2.48 -9.94 -25.01
CA PRO A 201 -1.81 -9.99 -26.33
C PRO A 201 -2.79 -10.18 -27.49
N ARG A 202 -3.96 -10.76 -27.24
CA ARG A 202 -5.06 -10.91 -28.22
C ARG A 202 -5.80 -9.62 -28.53
N ASP A 203 -5.78 -8.62 -27.61
CA ASP A 203 -6.51 -7.35 -27.81
C ASP A 203 -5.74 -6.35 -28.68
N ARG A 204 -4.45 -6.61 -28.98
CA ARG A 204 -3.66 -5.81 -29.92
C ARG A 204 -4.12 -5.88 -31.36
N SER A 205 -4.99 -6.84 -31.70
CA SER A 205 -5.49 -7.04 -33.06
C SER A 205 -6.76 -6.27 -33.42
N VAL A 206 -7.37 -5.55 -32.47
CA VAL A 206 -8.70 -4.92 -32.62
C VAL A 206 -8.65 -3.39 -32.72
N SER A 207 -7.50 -2.75 -32.49
CA SER A 207 -7.38 -1.30 -32.69
C SER A 207 -6.58 -0.97 -33.95
N ARG A 208 -7.25 -1.02 -35.10
CA ARG A 208 -6.93 -0.27 -36.32
C ARG A 208 -8.08 0.63 -36.67
#